data_18294017baec8e9ace9fb19ad45569f5
#
_entry.id   18294017baec8e9ace9fb19ad45569f5
#
_cell.length_a   1.000
_cell.length_b   1.000
_cell.length_c   1.000
_cell.angle_alpha   90.00
_cell.angle_beta   90.00
_cell.angle_gamma   90.00
#
_symmetry.space_group_name_H-M   'P 1'
#
loop_
_entity.id
_entity.type
_entity.pdbx_description
1 polymer ?
#
loop_
_entity_poly.entity_id
_entity_poly.type
_entity_poly.pdbx_seq_one_letter_code
_entity_poly.pdbx_strand_id
1 'polypeptide(L)'
;MNRNLSLLVLSQVFSFTAATVTVFISGIIGSQLSPIKTLSTLPPSIYVVGTAAATIIAAKIMSIIGRRLGFVLASVVGSISCLIGAYAIMVENFYIFCFAKFLLGATMAFTHQYRFAAAESVEKEKAPKAISSLLLAGIVAAFLGISLSNYTKSFVSDYLYVGSCLLYTSDAADD
;
A
#
# COMPACT_ATOMS: atom_id res chain seq x y z
N MET A 1 16.91 20.75 0.17
CA MET A 1 15.86 19.82 -0.24
C MET A 1 14.56 20.57 -0.20
N ASN A 2 13.79 20.61 -1.28
CA ASN A 2 12.53 21.35 -1.30
C ASN A 2 11.52 20.68 -0.37
N ARG A 3 10.75 21.46 0.39
CA ARG A 3 9.73 20.94 1.34
C ARG A 3 8.83 19.87 0.70
N ASN A 4 8.43 20.08 -0.55
CA ASN A 4 7.60 19.14 -1.29
C ASN A 4 8.29 17.79 -1.53
N LEU A 5 9.59 17.77 -1.83
CA LEU A 5 10.35 16.54 -2.02
C LEU A 5 10.49 15.77 -0.70
N SER A 6 10.70 16.46 0.41
CA SER A 6 10.79 15.82 1.73
C SER A 6 9.47 15.16 2.12
N LEU A 7 8.34 15.80 1.86
CA LEU A 7 7.01 15.23 2.10
C LEU A 7 6.78 13.99 1.24
N LEU A 8 7.10 14.05 -0.07
CA LEU A 8 6.96 12.90 -0.96
C LEU A 8 7.84 11.70 -0.54
N VAL A 9 9.06 11.96 -0.07
CA VAL A 9 9.95 10.91 0.45
C VAL A 9 9.36 10.27 1.70
N LEU A 10 8.81 11.08 2.61
CA LEU A 10 8.19 10.58 3.83
C LEU A 10 6.95 9.73 3.52
N SER A 11 6.02 10.26 2.70
CA SER A 11 4.85 9.51 2.24
C SER A 11 5.22 8.22 1.52
N GLN A 12 6.32 8.21 0.76
CA GLN A 12 6.85 6.99 0.12
C GLN A 12 7.27 5.95 1.16
N VAL A 13 7.99 6.36 2.23
CA VAL A 13 8.41 5.44 3.31
C VAL A 13 7.19 4.79 3.94
N PHE A 14 6.21 5.58 4.36
CA PHE A 14 5.00 5.07 5.00
C PHE A 14 4.20 4.15 4.08
N SER A 15 3.90 4.57 2.86
CA SER A 15 3.12 3.77 1.89
C SER A 15 3.80 2.45 1.55
N PHE A 16 5.13 2.44 1.37
CA PHE A 16 5.85 1.20 1.07
C PHE A 16 6.02 0.31 2.29
N THR A 17 6.17 0.87 3.49
CA THR A 17 6.16 0.10 4.75
C THR A 17 4.82 -0.62 4.90
N ALA A 18 3.71 0.08 4.73
CA ALA A 18 2.38 -0.49 4.79
C ALA A 18 2.14 -1.55 3.71
N ALA A 19 2.62 -1.31 2.48
CA ALA A 19 2.55 -2.30 1.39
C ALA A 19 3.33 -3.57 1.72
N THR A 20 4.54 -3.46 2.26
CA THR A 20 5.38 -4.61 2.67
C THR A 20 4.69 -5.42 3.76
N VAL A 21 4.18 -4.76 4.80
CA VAL A 21 3.39 -5.39 5.87
C VAL A 21 2.19 -6.14 5.28
N THR A 22 1.45 -5.48 4.40
CA THR A 22 0.25 -6.01 3.76
C THR A 22 0.54 -7.28 2.94
N VAL A 23 1.59 -7.27 2.12
CA VAL A 23 1.97 -8.42 1.28
C VAL A 23 2.40 -9.59 2.16
N PHE A 24 3.24 -9.32 3.17
CA PHE A 24 3.70 -10.35 4.11
C PHE A 24 2.54 -11.03 4.86
N ILE A 25 1.63 -10.23 5.42
CA ILE A 25 0.47 -10.72 6.15
C ILE A 25 -0.52 -11.42 5.22
N SER A 26 -0.68 -10.96 3.98
CA SER A 26 -1.58 -11.58 3.01
C SER A 26 -1.25 -13.04 2.72
N GLY A 27 0.03 -13.39 2.70
CA GLY A 27 0.47 -14.78 2.54
C GLY A 27 0.07 -15.65 3.74
N ILE A 28 0.25 -15.12 4.96
CA ILE A 28 -0.06 -15.86 6.19
C ILE A 28 -1.59 -16.04 6.33
N ILE A 29 -2.35 -14.95 6.22
CA ILE A 29 -3.81 -15.00 6.30
C ILE A 29 -4.39 -15.82 5.16
N GLY A 30 -3.83 -15.69 3.95
CA GLY A 30 -4.22 -16.50 2.81
C GLY A 30 -4.08 -18.00 3.08
N SER A 31 -3.04 -18.42 3.81
CA SER A 31 -2.85 -19.83 4.19
C SER A 31 -3.83 -20.31 5.27
N GLN A 32 -4.34 -19.42 6.11
CA GLN A 32 -5.30 -19.73 7.18
C GLN A 32 -6.75 -19.74 6.67
N LEU A 33 -7.13 -18.73 5.86
CA LEU A 33 -8.50 -18.59 5.36
C LEU A 33 -8.78 -19.39 4.08
N SER A 34 -7.75 -19.87 3.40
CA SER A 34 -7.93 -20.57 2.12
C SER A 34 -8.63 -21.93 2.30
N PRO A 35 -9.70 -22.17 1.54
CA PRO A 35 -10.39 -23.48 1.56
C PRO A 35 -9.51 -24.62 0.99
N ILE A 36 -8.51 -24.27 0.16
CA ILE A 36 -7.60 -25.21 -0.48
C ILE A 36 -6.17 -24.65 -0.38
N LYS A 37 -5.21 -25.45 0.06
CA LYS A 37 -3.80 -25.04 0.23
C LYS A 37 -3.18 -24.40 -1.01
N THR A 38 -3.58 -24.80 -2.20
CA THR A 38 -3.11 -24.23 -3.47
C THR A 38 -3.51 -22.77 -3.67
N LEU A 39 -4.60 -22.32 -3.04
CA LEU A 39 -5.09 -20.93 -3.14
C LEU A 39 -4.50 -20.00 -2.08
N SER A 40 -3.63 -20.46 -1.20
CA SER A 40 -3.04 -19.65 -0.13
C SER A 40 -2.24 -18.45 -0.64
N THR A 41 -1.66 -18.54 -1.84
CA THR A 41 -0.91 -17.46 -2.50
C THR A 41 -1.78 -16.53 -3.36
N LEU A 42 -3.08 -16.79 -3.45
CA LEU A 42 -4.00 -15.99 -4.26
C LEU A 42 -4.10 -14.54 -3.76
N PRO A 43 -4.24 -14.23 -2.46
CA PRO A 43 -4.37 -12.86 -1.98
C PRO A 43 -3.18 -11.96 -2.34
N PRO A 44 -1.90 -12.34 -2.13
CA PRO A 44 -0.78 -11.53 -2.60
C PRO A 44 -0.69 -11.44 -4.13
N SER A 45 -1.08 -12.48 -4.86
CA SER A 45 -1.11 -12.45 -6.33
C SER A 45 -2.18 -11.47 -6.85
N ILE A 46 -3.36 -11.47 -6.29
CA ILE A 46 -4.45 -10.55 -6.64
C ILE A 46 -4.06 -9.09 -6.33
N TYR A 47 -3.32 -8.85 -5.25
CA TYR A 47 -2.77 -7.52 -4.96
C TYR A 47 -1.89 -7.02 -6.10
N VAL A 48 -0.98 -7.86 -6.62
CA VAL A 48 -0.10 -7.51 -7.75
C VAL A 48 -0.92 -7.27 -9.03
N VAL A 49 -1.91 -8.12 -9.30
CA VAL A 49 -2.82 -7.96 -10.44
C VAL A 49 -3.61 -6.65 -10.34
N GLY A 50 -4.11 -6.31 -9.15
CA GLY A 50 -4.78 -5.03 -8.88
C GLY A 50 -3.88 -3.84 -9.17
N THR A 51 -2.62 -3.89 -8.76
CA THR A 51 -1.62 -2.85 -9.05
C THR A 51 -1.39 -2.72 -10.55
N ALA A 52 -1.17 -3.81 -11.25
CA ALA A 52 -0.94 -3.81 -12.69
C ALA A 52 -2.14 -3.26 -13.48
N ALA A 53 -3.34 -3.74 -13.17
CA ALA A 53 -4.57 -3.31 -13.82
C ALA A 53 -4.86 -1.82 -13.60
N ALA A 54 -4.62 -1.32 -12.40
CA ALA A 54 -4.91 0.08 -12.05
C ALA A 54 -3.82 1.06 -12.52
N THR A 55 -2.63 0.61 -12.94
CA THR A 55 -1.51 1.52 -13.28
C THR A 55 -1.86 2.50 -14.40
N ILE A 56 -2.48 2.03 -15.47
CA ILE A 56 -2.89 2.88 -16.60
C ILE A 56 -4.01 3.81 -16.18
N ILE A 57 -4.98 3.29 -15.41
CA ILE A 57 -6.13 4.05 -14.90
C ILE A 57 -5.66 5.15 -13.96
N ALA A 58 -4.75 4.83 -13.03
CA ALA A 58 -4.16 5.79 -12.10
C ALA A 58 -3.45 6.93 -12.81
N ALA A 59 -2.63 6.62 -13.83
CA ALA A 59 -1.94 7.64 -14.62
C ALA A 59 -2.95 8.56 -15.34
N LYS A 60 -4.01 8.00 -15.93
CA LYS A 60 -5.05 8.76 -16.61
C LYS A 60 -5.88 9.61 -15.64
N ILE A 61 -6.27 9.08 -14.51
CA ILE A 61 -6.98 9.83 -13.48
C ILE A 61 -6.15 11.02 -13.02
N MET A 62 -4.87 10.79 -12.68
CA MET A 62 -3.97 11.85 -12.23
C MET A 62 -3.67 12.91 -13.29
N SER A 63 -3.72 12.57 -14.58
CA SER A 63 -3.58 13.55 -15.65
C SER A 63 -4.80 14.48 -15.78
N ILE A 64 -5.98 14.02 -15.38
CA ILE A 64 -7.25 14.77 -15.50
C ILE A 64 -7.51 15.61 -14.23
N ILE A 65 -7.45 14.99 -13.05
CA ILE A 65 -7.82 15.63 -11.78
C ILE A 65 -6.63 16.21 -11.03
N GLY A 66 -5.42 15.98 -11.53
CA GLY A 66 -4.16 16.39 -10.88
C GLY A 66 -3.67 15.39 -9.83
N ARG A 67 -2.38 15.48 -9.52
CA ARG A 67 -1.69 14.54 -8.63
C ARG A 67 -2.22 14.56 -7.20
N ARG A 68 -2.47 15.77 -6.65
CA ARG A 68 -2.93 15.94 -5.27
C ARG A 68 -4.27 15.22 -5.02
N LEU A 69 -5.26 15.45 -5.86
CA LEU A 69 -6.56 14.79 -5.73
C LEU A 69 -6.46 13.29 -6.01
N GLY A 70 -5.59 12.86 -6.92
CA GLY A 70 -5.33 11.45 -7.18
C GLY A 70 -4.78 10.71 -5.96
N PHE A 71 -3.86 11.32 -5.21
CA PHE A 71 -3.32 10.74 -3.98
C PHE A 71 -4.37 10.69 -2.86
N VAL A 72 -5.16 11.74 -2.66
CA VAL A 72 -6.28 11.74 -1.71
C VAL A 72 -7.29 10.63 -2.04
N LEU A 73 -7.67 10.49 -3.30
CA LEU A 73 -8.55 9.39 -3.73
C LEU A 73 -7.95 8.01 -3.42
N ALA A 74 -6.66 7.83 -3.70
CA ALA A 74 -5.95 6.58 -3.40
C ALA A 74 -5.97 6.28 -1.89
N SER A 75 -5.72 7.28 -1.05
CA SER A 75 -5.75 7.13 0.42
C SER A 75 -7.13 6.72 0.92
N VAL A 76 -8.19 7.35 0.42
CA VAL A 76 -9.58 7.01 0.78
C VAL A 76 -9.92 5.57 0.37
N VAL A 77 -9.61 5.20 -0.89
CA VAL A 77 -9.85 3.82 -1.37
C VAL A 77 -9.00 2.82 -0.59
N GLY A 78 -7.76 3.16 -0.26
CA GLY A 78 -6.88 2.34 0.57
C GLY A 78 -7.45 2.10 1.97
N SER A 79 -7.94 3.15 2.63
CA SER A 79 -8.59 3.04 3.94
C SER A 79 -9.83 2.14 3.90
N ILE A 80 -10.69 2.32 2.91
CA ILE A 80 -11.86 1.46 2.70
C ILE A 80 -11.44 0.01 2.47
N SER A 81 -10.41 -0.21 1.65
CA SER A 81 -9.88 -1.55 1.38
C SER A 81 -9.36 -2.23 2.64
N CYS A 82 -8.70 -1.49 3.54
CA CYS A 82 -8.23 -2.01 4.81
C CYS A 82 -9.38 -2.38 5.76
N LEU A 83 -10.42 -1.56 5.82
CA LEU A 83 -11.62 -1.86 6.60
C LEU A 83 -12.32 -3.12 6.08
N ILE A 84 -12.48 -3.25 4.76
CA ILE A 84 -13.02 -4.47 4.14
C ILE A 84 -12.14 -5.68 4.45
N GLY A 85 -10.81 -5.51 4.40
CA GLY A 85 -9.85 -6.57 4.74
C GLY A 85 -9.93 -7.00 6.19
N ALA A 86 -10.05 -6.07 7.12
CA ALA A 86 -10.25 -6.35 8.54
C ALA A 86 -11.57 -7.09 8.77
N TYR A 87 -12.67 -6.62 8.17
CA TYR A 87 -13.96 -7.29 8.22
C TYR A 87 -13.90 -8.70 7.65
N ALA A 88 -13.21 -8.90 6.52
CA ALA A 88 -13.06 -10.22 5.90
C ALA A 88 -12.36 -11.22 6.82
N ILE A 89 -11.37 -10.78 7.60
CA ILE A 89 -10.69 -11.60 8.59
C ILE A 89 -11.64 -11.98 9.73
N MET A 90 -12.44 -11.03 10.23
CA MET A 90 -13.41 -11.27 11.32
C MET A 90 -14.50 -12.27 10.92
N VAL A 91 -14.93 -12.25 9.65
CA VAL A 91 -15.97 -13.15 9.11
C VAL A 91 -15.35 -14.43 8.51
N GLU A 92 -14.03 -14.56 8.58
CA GLU A 92 -13.27 -15.70 8.00
C GLU A 92 -13.58 -15.95 6.51
N ASN A 93 -13.87 -14.89 5.75
CA ASN A 93 -14.25 -15.00 4.34
C ASN A 93 -13.08 -14.71 3.40
N PHE A 94 -12.57 -15.78 2.78
CA PHE A 94 -11.43 -15.72 1.86
C PHE A 94 -11.69 -14.83 0.63
N TYR A 95 -12.89 -14.87 0.05
CA TYR A 95 -13.19 -14.12 -1.17
C TYR A 95 -13.28 -12.62 -0.93
N ILE A 96 -13.88 -12.20 0.19
CA ILE A 96 -13.93 -10.79 0.61
C ILE A 96 -12.51 -10.29 0.87
N PHE A 97 -11.66 -11.11 1.47
CA PHE A 97 -10.26 -10.79 1.69
C PHE A 97 -9.49 -10.59 0.38
N CYS A 98 -9.69 -11.47 -0.61
CA CYS A 98 -9.10 -11.32 -1.94
C CYS A 98 -9.57 -10.04 -2.64
N PHE A 99 -10.84 -9.69 -2.54
CA PHE A 99 -11.38 -8.44 -3.09
C PHE A 99 -10.76 -7.20 -2.43
N ALA A 100 -10.63 -7.20 -1.11
CA ALA A 100 -9.93 -6.13 -0.38
C ALA A 100 -8.48 -5.99 -0.85
N LYS A 101 -7.77 -7.10 -1.08
CA LYS A 101 -6.39 -7.08 -1.59
C LYS A 101 -6.30 -6.56 -3.03
N PHE A 102 -7.27 -6.83 -3.88
CA PHE A 102 -7.35 -6.26 -5.22
C PHE A 102 -7.48 -4.73 -5.17
N LEU A 103 -8.39 -4.21 -4.36
CA LEU A 103 -8.59 -2.76 -4.19
C LEU A 103 -7.33 -2.10 -3.61
N LEU A 104 -6.70 -2.73 -2.62
CA LEU A 104 -5.47 -2.22 -2.03
C LEU A 104 -4.31 -2.22 -3.03
N GLY A 105 -4.23 -3.23 -3.89
CA GLY A 105 -3.30 -3.25 -5.01
C GLY A 105 -3.55 -2.10 -5.99
N ALA A 106 -4.80 -1.78 -6.27
CA ALA A 106 -5.15 -0.65 -7.13
C ALA A 106 -4.67 0.69 -6.55
N THR A 107 -4.73 0.90 -5.23
CA THR A 107 -4.19 2.12 -4.61
C THR A 107 -2.67 2.20 -4.71
N MET A 108 -1.98 1.07 -4.68
CA MET A 108 -0.53 1.04 -4.85
C MET A 108 -0.07 1.54 -6.23
N ALA A 109 -0.91 1.41 -7.26
CA ALA A 109 -0.64 1.98 -8.58
C ALA A 109 -0.50 3.51 -8.53
N PHE A 110 -1.26 4.19 -7.68
CA PHE A 110 -1.13 5.63 -7.45
C PHE A 110 0.17 5.96 -6.70
N THR A 111 0.54 5.17 -5.71
CA THR A 111 1.80 5.34 -4.96
C THR A 111 3.02 5.23 -5.88
N HIS A 112 2.99 4.39 -6.90
CA HIS A 112 4.05 4.32 -7.91
C HIS A 112 4.23 5.62 -8.70
N GLN A 113 3.21 6.49 -8.76
CA GLN A 113 3.30 7.79 -9.41
C GLN A 113 4.09 8.83 -8.58
N TYR A 114 4.44 8.57 -7.32
CA TYR A 114 5.29 9.45 -6.51
C TYR A 114 6.63 9.75 -7.19
N ARG A 115 7.19 8.80 -7.94
CA ARG A 115 8.45 8.99 -8.68
C ARG A 115 8.35 10.10 -9.71
N PHE A 116 7.23 10.14 -10.44
CA PHE A 116 6.97 11.17 -11.44
C PHE A 116 6.65 12.50 -10.77
N ALA A 117 5.89 12.50 -9.69
CA ALA A 117 5.61 13.70 -8.90
C ALA A 117 6.91 14.32 -8.33
N ALA A 118 7.83 13.49 -7.85
CA ALA A 118 9.13 13.94 -7.35
C ALA A 118 10.01 14.53 -8.47
N ALA A 119 10.04 13.87 -9.64
CA ALA A 119 10.79 14.39 -10.79
C ALA A 119 10.27 15.75 -11.26
N GLU A 120 8.96 15.97 -11.23
CA GLU A 120 8.33 17.24 -11.62
C GLU A 120 8.46 18.32 -10.55
N SER A 121 8.69 17.96 -9.28
CA SER A 121 8.81 18.90 -8.16
C SER A 121 10.19 19.59 -8.08
N VAL A 122 11.15 19.14 -8.90
CA VAL A 122 12.53 19.64 -8.92
C VAL A 122 12.96 20.08 -10.33
N GLU A 123 14.04 20.84 -10.43
CA GLU A 123 14.68 21.18 -11.70
C GLU A 123 15.10 19.89 -12.45
N LYS A 124 15.02 19.89 -13.78
CA LYS A 124 15.31 18.72 -14.63
C LYS A 124 16.66 18.07 -14.32
N GLU A 125 17.67 18.86 -14.00
CA GLU A 125 19.01 18.38 -13.64
C GLU A 125 19.03 17.61 -12.30
N LYS A 126 18.12 17.91 -11.40
CA LYS A 126 18.01 17.30 -10.07
C LYS A 126 17.02 16.12 -10.03
N ALA A 127 16.25 15.90 -11.09
CA ALA A 127 15.25 14.83 -11.18
C ALA A 127 15.83 13.42 -10.91
N PRO A 128 17.01 13.03 -11.45
CA PRO A 128 17.58 11.71 -11.13
C PRO A 128 17.87 11.52 -9.64
N LYS A 129 18.35 12.58 -8.96
CA LYS A 129 18.62 12.53 -7.51
C LYS A 129 17.32 12.41 -6.70
N ALA A 130 16.25 13.08 -7.13
CA ALA A 130 14.94 13.01 -6.48
C ALA A 130 14.37 11.59 -6.61
N ILE A 131 14.43 10.98 -7.78
CA ILE A 131 13.99 9.58 -8.01
C ILE A 131 14.83 8.62 -7.18
N SER A 132 16.15 8.77 -7.16
CA SER A 132 17.04 7.91 -6.37
C SER A 132 16.75 7.98 -4.88
N SER A 133 16.43 9.17 -4.33
CA SER A 133 16.06 9.33 -2.93
C SER A 133 14.77 8.59 -2.58
N LEU A 134 13.77 8.58 -3.49
CA LEU A 134 12.56 7.80 -3.30
C LEU A 134 12.81 6.28 -3.36
N LEU A 135 13.69 5.83 -4.24
CA LEU A 135 14.06 4.41 -4.31
C LEU A 135 14.76 3.95 -3.04
N LEU A 136 15.68 4.76 -2.50
CA LEU A 136 16.32 4.49 -1.20
C LEU A 136 15.30 4.47 -0.06
N ALA A 137 14.36 5.41 -0.05
CA ALA A 137 13.25 5.42 0.90
C ALA A 137 12.43 4.12 0.84
N GLY A 138 12.21 3.57 -0.36
CA GLY A 138 11.54 2.29 -0.55
C GLY A 138 12.30 1.10 0.08
N ILE A 139 13.64 1.11 0.01
CA ILE A 139 14.46 0.07 0.66
C ILE A 139 14.33 0.16 2.19
N VAL A 140 14.44 1.37 2.75
CA VAL A 140 14.25 1.59 4.19
C VAL A 140 12.85 1.15 4.62
N ALA A 141 11.83 1.48 3.85
CA ALA A 141 10.46 1.07 4.10
C ALA A 141 10.27 -0.45 4.14
N ALA A 142 10.95 -1.19 3.27
CA ALA A 142 10.88 -2.65 3.26
C ALA A 142 11.41 -3.26 4.59
N PHE A 143 12.54 -2.77 5.09
CA PHE A 143 13.08 -3.20 6.38
C PHE A 143 12.16 -2.83 7.55
N LEU A 144 11.64 -1.60 7.56
CA LEU A 144 10.68 -1.15 8.57
C LEU A 144 9.40 -1.99 8.54
N GLY A 145 8.88 -2.31 7.35
CA GLY A 145 7.67 -3.10 7.18
C GLY A 145 7.77 -4.50 7.77
N ILE A 146 8.88 -5.20 7.53
CA ILE A 146 9.12 -6.53 8.10
C ILE A 146 9.21 -6.46 9.64
N SER A 147 9.96 -5.50 10.16
CA SER A 147 10.12 -5.30 11.61
C SER A 147 8.77 -4.96 12.26
N LEU A 148 8.02 -4.02 11.68
CA LEU A 148 6.72 -3.60 12.18
C LEU A 148 5.69 -4.73 12.13
N SER A 149 5.70 -5.55 11.08
CA SER A 149 4.83 -6.72 10.97
C SER A 149 5.03 -7.70 12.12
N ASN A 150 6.27 -7.90 12.56
CA ASN A 150 6.56 -8.78 13.70
C ASN A 150 6.07 -8.20 15.05
N TYR A 151 6.11 -6.88 15.22
CA TYR A 151 5.61 -6.24 16.45
C TYR A 151 4.09 -6.15 16.49
N THR A 152 3.42 -5.95 15.36
CA THR A 152 1.97 -5.70 15.32
C THR A 152 1.12 -6.95 15.16
N LYS A 153 1.71 -8.13 14.88
CA LYS A 153 0.96 -9.37 14.68
C LYS A 153 0.13 -9.81 15.89
N SER A 154 0.50 -9.41 17.10
CA SER A 154 -0.18 -9.76 18.35
C SER A 154 -0.91 -8.57 19.01
N PHE A 155 -1.08 -7.45 18.31
CA PHE A 155 -1.66 -6.23 18.89
C PHE A 155 -3.17 -6.35 19.17
N VAL A 156 -3.87 -7.23 18.46
CA VAL A 156 -5.29 -7.56 18.73
C VAL A 156 -5.36 -9.03 19.09
N SER A 157 -5.68 -9.29 20.38
CA SER A 157 -5.62 -10.63 20.98
C SER A 157 -6.51 -11.66 20.31
N ASP A 158 -7.68 -11.24 19.80
CA ASP A 158 -8.71 -12.14 19.27
C ASP A 158 -8.58 -12.37 17.76
N TYR A 159 -7.97 -11.40 17.03
CA TYR A 159 -7.80 -11.48 15.58
C TYR A 159 -6.38 -11.12 15.17
N LEU A 160 -5.58 -12.15 14.92
CA LEU A 160 -4.21 -12.01 14.48
C LEU A 160 -4.14 -11.14 13.20
N TYR A 161 -3.27 -10.12 13.19
CA TYR A 161 -3.02 -9.22 12.04
C TYR A 161 -4.09 -8.16 11.70
N VAL A 162 -5.23 -8.08 12.36
CA VAL A 162 -6.20 -6.96 12.17
C VAL A 162 -5.54 -5.64 12.51
N GLY A 163 -4.73 -5.58 13.57
CA GLY A 163 -3.99 -4.39 13.97
C GLY A 163 -3.08 -3.85 12.87
N SER A 164 -2.44 -4.72 12.09
CA SER A 164 -1.58 -4.30 10.96
C SER A 164 -2.35 -3.71 9.79
N CYS A 165 -3.59 -4.15 9.56
CA CYS A 165 -4.47 -3.55 8.56
C CYS A 165 -4.97 -2.17 9.00
N LEU A 166 -5.22 -1.98 10.31
CA LEU A 166 -5.65 -0.68 10.87
C LEU A 166 -4.52 0.35 10.86
N LEU A 167 -3.26 -0.07 11.03
CA LEU A 167 -2.09 0.81 10.91
C LEU A 167 -2.02 1.50 9.54
N TYR A 168 -2.38 0.81 8.47
CA TYR A 168 -2.44 1.40 7.13
C TYR A 168 -3.49 2.52 7.05
N THR A 169 -4.60 2.38 7.78
CA THR A 169 -5.69 3.37 7.79
C THR A 169 -5.29 4.65 8.51
N SER A 170 -4.51 4.56 9.60
CA SER A 170 -4.06 5.74 10.35
C SER A 170 -3.03 6.55 9.54
N ASP A 171 -2.14 5.90 8.80
CA ASP A 171 -1.16 6.57 7.94
C ASP A 171 -1.83 7.35 6.79
N ALA A 172 -2.94 6.86 6.26
CA ALA A 172 -3.68 7.51 5.19
C ALA A 172 -4.49 8.74 5.66
N ALA A 173 -4.73 8.89 6.96
CA ALA A 173 -5.49 10.00 7.53
C ALA A 173 -4.60 11.23 7.86
N ASP A 174 -3.29 11.06 7.99
CA ASP A 174 -2.34 12.13 8.34
C ASP A 174 -1.75 12.89 7.10
N ASP A 175 -2.08 12.49 5.87
CA ASP A 175 -1.71 13.12 4.59
C ASP A 175 -2.85 13.99 4.03
#